data_f4fb8b2a6f45a5a50e33dcde5688af63
#
_entry.id   f4fb8b2a6f45a5a50e33dcde5688af63
#
_cell.length_a   1.000
_cell.length_b   1.000
_cell.length_c   1.000
_cell.angle_alpha   90.00
_cell.angle_beta   90.00
_cell.angle_gamma   90.00
#
_symmetry.space_group_name_H-M   'P 1'
#
loop_
_entity.id
_entity.type
_entity.pdbx_description
1 polymer ?
#
loop_
_entity_poly.entity_id
_entity_poly.type
_entity_poly.pdbx_seq_one_letter_code
_entity_poly.pdbx_strand_id
1 'polypeptide(L)'
;PVHGQPLLAWHLQALARAGVPRVVINTAWLGEQIGQYFGRFFGLQRNTGKYKQLSILYSNEGRDFGGALETAGGIARALPLLDADVFWLAAGDVFMPGFAFDAAAVRAFRQSGALARLWLVPNPPQHPRGDFGLSESGLALNLQEADPQPRYTYSTVALLHRDLFAPPWCDIAPGNPQGVRAALAPLLRRAMDNGRVQAELHTGRWVDVGTPQRRADLNAETFSP
;
A
#
# COMPACT_ATOMS: atom_id res chain seq x y z
N PRO A 1 15.37 -7.25 9.49
CA PRO A 1 14.58 -6.46 10.43
C PRO A 1 14.93 -4.96 10.31
N VAL A 2 13.99 -4.12 10.77
CA VAL A 2 14.14 -2.67 10.94
C VAL A 2 13.79 -2.37 12.40
N HIS A 3 14.70 -1.72 13.12
CA HIS A 3 14.57 -1.45 14.55
C HIS A 3 14.09 -2.67 15.36
N GLY A 4 14.75 -3.82 15.14
CA GLY A 4 14.56 -5.04 15.92
C GLY A 4 13.40 -5.95 15.47
N GLN A 5 12.55 -5.55 14.50
CA GLN A 5 11.44 -6.38 14.03
C GLN A 5 11.33 -6.39 12.49
N PRO A 6 10.66 -7.39 11.89
CA PRO A 6 10.39 -7.38 10.45
C PRO A 6 9.67 -6.11 10.01
N LEU A 7 10.03 -5.57 8.84
CA LEU A 7 9.43 -4.35 8.32
C LEU A 7 7.90 -4.44 8.21
N LEU A 8 7.40 -5.56 7.71
CA LEU A 8 5.96 -5.83 7.61
C LEU A 8 5.23 -5.77 8.96
N ALA A 9 5.92 -6.10 10.08
CA ALA A 9 5.30 -6.05 11.42
C ALA A 9 4.86 -4.63 11.80
N TRP A 10 5.57 -3.59 11.34
CA TRP A 10 5.19 -2.20 11.58
C TRP A 10 3.82 -1.87 10.97
N HIS A 11 3.56 -2.30 9.74
CA HIS A 11 2.26 -2.11 9.10
C HIS A 11 1.16 -2.94 9.78
N LEU A 12 1.44 -4.20 10.09
CA LEU A 12 0.46 -5.07 10.75
C LEU A 12 0.05 -4.52 12.13
N GLN A 13 1.02 -3.98 12.89
CA GLN A 13 0.73 -3.33 14.17
C GLN A 13 -0.13 -2.07 13.99
N ALA A 14 0.18 -1.22 13.01
CA ALA A 14 -0.59 -0.01 12.74
C ALA A 14 -2.03 -0.34 12.29
N LEU A 15 -2.20 -1.31 11.38
CA LEU A 15 -3.50 -1.81 10.94
C LEU A 15 -4.30 -2.43 12.07
N ALA A 16 -3.66 -3.24 12.93
CA ALA A 16 -4.32 -3.83 14.10
C ALA A 16 -4.77 -2.76 15.12
N ARG A 17 -3.92 -1.74 15.37
CA ARG A 17 -4.31 -0.58 16.20
C ARG A 17 -5.52 0.16 15.64
N ALA A 18 -5.56 0.35 14.33
CA ALA A 18 -6.68 0.96 13.61
C ALA A 18 -7.96 0.12 13.62
N GLY A 19 -7.87 -1.16 13.98
CA GLY A 19 -9.01 -2.08 14.04
C GLY A 19 -9.36 -2.69 12.69
N VAL A 20 -8.44 -2.72 11.75
CA VAL A 20 -8.59 -3.45 10.49
C VAL A 20 -8.76 -4.94 10.81
N PRO A 21 -9.83 -5.60 10.36
CA PRO A 21 -10.10 -6.97 10.76
C PRO A 21 -9.31 -8.01 9.98
N ARG A 22 -8.92 -7.67 8.73
CA ARG A 22 -8.30 -8.60 7.79
C ARG A 22 -7.25 -7.91 6.93
N VAL A 23 -6.15 -8.61 6.66
CA VAL A 23 -5.11 -8.23 5.70
C VAL A 23 -4.89 -9.38 4.74
N VAL A 24 -4.67 -9.07 3.46
CA VAL A 24 -4.15 -10.01 2.46
C VAL A 24 -2.71 -9.64 2.18
N ILE A 25 -1.79 -10.57 2.35
CA ILE A 25 -0.37 -10.39 2.04
C ILE A 25 -0.08 -11.09 0.71
N ASN A 26 0.27 -10.31 -0.30
CA ASN A 26 0.76 -10.84 -1.57
C ASN A 26 2.22 -11.28 -1.39
N THR A 27 2.52 -12.52 -1.77
CA THR A 27 3.85 -13.10 -1.61
C THR A 27 4.34 -13.70 -2.92
N ALA A 28 5.53 -13.29 -3.35
CA ALA A 28 6.21 -13.88 -4.51
C ALA A 28 7.53 -14.53 -4.12
N TRP A 29 8.37 -13.81 -3.38
CA TRP A 29 9.66 -14.28 -2.88
C TRP A 29 9.56 -14.54 -1.38
N LEU A 30 10.13 -15.67 -0.92
CA LEU A 30 10.14 -16.10 0.49
C LEU A 30 8.75 -16.19 1.14
N GLY A 31 7.69 -16.41 0.36
CA GLY A 31 6.31 -16.40 0.84
C GLY A 31 6.03 -17.37 1.98
N GLU A 32 6.63 -18.56 1.92
CA GLU A 32 6.49 -19.58 2.99
C GLU A 32 7.10 -19.09 4.31
N GLN A 33 8.27 -18.43 4.27
CA GLN A 33 8.91 -17.90 5.47
C GLN A 33 8.07 -16.77 6.09
N ILE A 34 7.46 -15.90 5.26
CA ILE A 34 6.53 -14.87 5.72
C ILE A 34 5.33 -15.54 6.39
N GLY A 35 4.74 -16.56 5.77
CA GLY A 35 3.61 -17.30 6.32
C GLY A 35 3.93 -18.02 7.63
N GLN A 36 5.12 -18.63 7.73
CA GLN A 36 5.60 -19.28 8.94
C GLN A 36 5.83 -18.29 10.08
N TYR A 37 6.37 -17.10 9.77
CA TYR A 37 6.66 -16.08 10.78
C TYR A 37 5.40 -15.42 11.33
N PHE A 38 4.47 -14.98 10.47
CA PHE A 38 3.29 -14.22 10.89
C PHE A 38 2.05 -15.09 11.15
N GLY A 39 2.00 -16.30 10.60
CA GLY A 39 0.85 -17.19 10.76
C GLY A 39 -0.43 -16.63 10.12
N ARG A 40 -1.57 -17.07 10.65
CA ARG A 40 -2.90 -16.66 10.16
C ARG A 40 -3.53 -15.51 10.96
N PHE A 41 -2.93 -15.15 12.08
CA PHE A 41 -3.45 -14.13 12.97
C PHE A 41 -2.31 -13.32 13.56
N PHE A 42 -2.48 -12.03 13.56
CA PHE A 42 -1.57 -11.08 14.20
C PHE A 42 -2.31 -10.37 15.35
N GLY A 43 -1.82 -10.46 16.56
CA GLY A 43 -2.49 -9.93 17.74
C GLY A 43 -1.65 -8.87 18.45
N LEU A 44 -2.31 -7.81 18.92
CA LEU A 44 -1.75 -6.85 19.87
C LEU A 44 -2.41 -7.05 21.23
N GLN A 45 -1.58 -7.30 22.24
CA GLN A 45 -2.04 -7.32 23.64
C GLN A 45 -2.49 -5.91 24.02
N ARG A 46 -3.70 -5.78 24.57
CA ARG A 46 -4.20 -4.53 25.16
C ARG A 46 -3.99 -4.55 26.66
N ASN A 47 -3.73 -3.39 27.26
CA ASN A 47 -3.66 -3.21 28.72
C ASN A 47 -4.96 -3.62 29.43
N THR A 48 -6.06 -3.81 28.69
CA THR A 48 -7.38 -4.25 29.20
C THR A 48 -7.60 -5.77 29.11
N GLY A 49 -6.57 -6.56 28.76
CA GLY A 49 -6.68 -8.02 28.57
C GLY A 49 -7.43 -8.47 27.31
N LYS A 50 -7.93 -7.54 26.48
CA LYS A 50 -8.58 -7.86 25.20
C LYS A 50 -7.57 -7.79 24.06
N TYR A 51 -7.47 -8.85 23.28
CA TYR A 51 -6.67 -8.87 22.04
C TYR A 51 -7.48 -8.28 20.89
N LYS A 52 -6.90 -7.34 20.14
CA LYS A 52 -7.36 -7.05 18.78
C LYS A 52 -6.62 -8.02 17.86
N GLN A 53 -7.34 -8.94 17.28
CA GLN A 53 -6.78 -9.94 16.38
C GLN A 53 -7.05 -9.51 14.93
N LEU A 54 -5.98 -9.41 14.16
CA LEU A 54 -5.98 -9.15 12.71
C LEU A 54 -5.84 -10.50 11.99
N SER A 55 -6.80 -10.87 11.16
CA SER A 55 -6.67 -12.09 10.37
C SER A 55 -5.78 -11.85 9.16
N ILE A 56 -4.90 -12.79 8.85
CA ILE A 56 -3.98 -12.73 7.71
C ILE A 56 -4.33 -13.82 6.71
N LEU A 57 -4.57 -13.41 5.47
CA LEU A 57 -4.67 -14.30 4.31
C LEU A 57 -3.47 -14.07 3.41
N TYR A 58 -3.07 -15.09 2.66
CA TYR A 58 -1.92 -15.04 1.77
C TYR A 58 -2.36 -15.26 0.32
N SER A 59 -1.93 -14.36 -0.57
CA SER A 59 -2.02 -14.51 -2.01
C SER A 59 -0.64 -14.93 -2.53
N ASN A 60 -0.47 -16.25 -2.79
CA ASN A 60 0.84 -16.83 -3.09
C ASN A 60 1.14 -16.77 -4.60
N GLU A 61 1.58 -15.62 -5.09
CA GLU A 61 1.91 -15.38 -6.49
C GLU A 61 3.10 -16.24 -6.95
N GLY A 62 4.16 -16.29 -6.12
CA GLY A 62 5.37 -17.05 -6.43
C GLY A 62 5.12 -18.54 -6.60
N ARG A 63 4.30 -19.15 -5.71
CA ARG A 63 3.93 -20.56 -5.79
C ARG A 63 3.04 -20.85 -7.00
N ASP A 64 2.07 -19.97 -7.25
CA ASP A 64 0.99 -20.27 -8.20
C ASP A 64 1.35 -19.84 -9.64
N PHE A 65 2.26 -18.85 -9.80
CA PHE A 65 2.65 -18.29 -11.10
C PHE A 65 4.17 -18.17 -11.33
N GLY A 66 4.97 -18.66 -10.41
CA GLY A 66 6.43 -18.66 -10.52
C GLY A 66 7.09 -17.27 -10.32
N GLY A 67 6.35 -16.25 -9.89
CA GLY A 67 6.89 -14.91 -9.63
C GLY A 67 5.83 -13.87 -9.31
N ALA A 68 6.28 -12.64 -9.05
CA ALA A 68 5.41 -11.52 -8.73
C ALA A 68 4.54 -11.12 -9.94
N LEU A 69 3.29 -10.77 -9.66
CA LEU A 69 2.33 -10.28 -10.67
C LEU A 69 2.33 -8.75 -10.79
N GLU A 70 3.29 -8.08 -10.20
CA GLU A 70 3.31 -6.63 -9.99
C GLU A 70 2.09 -6.14 -9.19
N THR A 71 2.02 -4.82 -8.92
CA THR A 71 1.07 -4.34 -7.92
C THR A 71 -0.39 -4.52 -8.35
N ALA A 72 -0.76 -4.13 -9.58
CA ALA A 72 -2.15 -4.25 -10.03
C ALA A 72 -2.55 -5.70 -10.26
N GLY A 73 -1.68 -6.52 -10.86
CA GLY A 73 -1.92 -7.95 -11.06
C GLY A 73 -2.08 -8.70 -9.74
N GLY A 74 -1.26 -8.36 -8.75
CA GLY A 74 -1.34 -8.92 -7.40
C GLY A 74 -2.60 -8.50 -6.65
N ILE A 75 -3.01 -7.23 -6.76
CA ILE A 75 -4.27 -6.75 -6.16
C ILE A 75 -5.45 -7.44 -6.82
N ALA A 76 -5.51 -7.51 -8.17
CA ALA A 76 -6.59 -8.21 -8.88
C ALA A 76 -6.73 -9.67 -8.41
N ARG A 77 -5.58 -10.34 -8.15
CA ARG A 77 -5.56 -11.68 -7.58
C ARG A 77 -6.12 -11.71 -6.15
N ALA A 78 -5.81 -10.73 -5.34
CA ALA A 78 -6.22 -10.65 -3.94
C ALA A 78 -7.69 -10.25 -3.76
N LEU A 79 -8.35 -9.62 -4.75
CA LEU A 79 -9.71 -9.09 -4.64
C LEU A 79 -10.73 -10.07 -4.08
N PRO A 80 -10.77 -11.37 -4.46
CA PRO A 80 -11.71 -12.33 -3.88
C PRO A 80 -11.45 -12.63 -2.39
N LEU A 81 -10.25 -12.33 -1.88
CA LEU A 81 -9.88 -12.51 -0.48
C LEU A 81 -10.17 -11.26 0.36
N LEU A 82 -10.36 -10.11 -0.29
CA LEU A 82 -10.72 -8.84 0.31
C LEU A 82 -12.25 -8.76 0.38
N ASP A 83 -12.80 -8.83 1.57
CA ASP A 83 -14.25 -8.75 1.83
C ASP A 83 -14.69 -7.27 2.01
N ALA A 84 -14.29 -6.41 1.06
CA ALA A 84 -14.57 -4.98 1.11
C ALA A 84 -14.43 -4.33 -0.27
N ASP A 85 -15.26 -3.31 -0.53
CA ASP A 85 -15.16 -2.49 -1.75
C ASP A 85 -14.03 -1.47 -1.66
N VAL A 86 -13.71 -1.01 -0.46
CA VAL A 86 -12.62 -0.07 -0.16
C VAL A 86 -11.64 -0.73 0.76
N PHE A 87 -10.37 -0.69 0.41
CA PHE A 87 -9.30 -1.30 1.18
C PHE A 87 -8.02 -0.44 1.19
N TRP A 88 -7.21 -0.62 2.23
CA TRP A 88 -5.88 -0.05 2.32
C TRP A 88 -4.89 -0.86 1.49
N LEU A 89 -4.00 -0.16 0.79
CA LEU A 89 -2.78 -0.71 0.21
C LEU A 89 -1.58 -0.15 0.98
N ALA A 90 -0.60 -0.99 1.28
CA ALA A 90 0.71 -0.59 1.78
C ALA A 90 1.77 -1.55 1.25
N ALA A 91 2.86 -1.02 0.70
CA ALA A 91 3.98 -1.85 0.26
C ALA A 91 4.79 -2.37 1.46
N GLY A 92 5.25 -3.62 1.37
CA GLY A 92 5.96 -4.28 2.46
C GLY A 92 7.41 -3.84 2.67
N ASP A 93 7.96 -3.03 1.75
CA ASP A 93 9.33 -2.51 1.75
C ASP A 93 9.43 -1.03 2.19
N VAL A 94 8.34 -0.47 2.71
CA VAL A 94 8.27 0.91 3.20
C VAL A 94 8.21 0.95 4.72
N PHE A 95 9.00 1.84 5.33
CA PHE A 95 8.94 2.16 6.75
C PHE A 95 8.22 3.48 6.97
N MET A 96 7.01 3.43 7.55
CA MET A 96 6.15 4.58 7.80
C MET A 96 5.47 4.46 9.18
N PRO A 97 6.24 4.53 10.27
CA PRO A 97 5.80 4.10 11.60
C PRO A 97 4.69 4.95 12.21
N GLY A 98 4.63 6.23 11.85
CA GLY A 98 3.63 7.19 12.35
C GLY A 98 2.36 7.27 11.50
N PHE A 99 2.23 6.43 10.46
CA PHE A 99 1.04 6.49 9.60
C PHE A 99 -0.20 5.91 10.31
N ALA A 100 -1.28 6.69 10.31
CA ALA A 100 -2.56 6.28 10.87
C ALA A 100 -3.48 5.74 9.77
N PHE A 101 -3.79 4.44 9.82
CA PHE A 101 -4.82 3.83 8.96
C PHE A 101 -6.23 4.20 9.48
N ASP A 102 -6.61 5.47 9.33
CA ASP A 102 -7.77 6.05 9.99
C ASP A 102 -9.10 5.60 9.35
N ALA A 103 -10.04 5.18 10.19
CA ALA A 103 -11.40 4.84 9.78
C ALA A 103 -12.20 6.07 9.25
N ALA A 104 -11.87 7.29 9.70
CA ALA A 104 -12.49 8.49 9.16
C ALA A 104 -12.06 8.75 7.72
N ALA A 105 -10.78 8.52 7.38
CA ALA A 105 -10.30 8.57 6.01
C ALA A 105 -11.04 7.58 5.10
N VAL A 106 -11.28 6.35 5.56
CA VAL A 106 -12.07 5.35 4.83
C VAL A 106 -13.49 5.82 4.58
N ARG A 107 -14.16 6.40 5.60
CA ARG A 107 -15.53 6.91 5.47
C ARG A 107 -15.60 8.07 4.46
N ALA A 108 -14.70 9.04 4.57
CA ALA A 108 -14.63 10.17 3.65
C ALA A 108 -14.35 9.70 2.21
N PHE A 109 -13.43 8.76 2.04
CA PHE A 109 -13.11 8.19 0.73
C PHE A 109 -14.31 7.49 0.09
N ARG A 110 -15.07 6.70 0.84
CA ARG A 110 -16.30 6.04 0.34
C ARG A 110 -17.35 7.04 -0.16
N GLN A 111 -17.43 8.20 0.44
CA GLN A 111 -18.40 9.26 0.07
C GLN A 111 -17.92 10.12 -1.10
N SER A 112 -16.63 10.11 -1.41
CA SER A 112 -16.04 11.01 -2.41
C SER A 112 -16.28 10.57 -3.86
N GLY A 113 -16.64 9.31 -4.09
CA GLY A 113 -16.72 8.71 -5.42
C GLY A 113 -15.36 8.52 -6.11
N ALA A 114 -14.23 8.79 -5.46
CA ALA A 114 -12.90 8.53 -5.99
C ALA A 114 -12.61 7.04 -6.10
N LEU A 115 -11.70 6.66 -7.01
CA LEU A 115 -11.22 5.28 -7.20
C LEU A 115 -9.94 5.00 -6.40
N ALA A 116 -9.18 6.05 -6.09
CA ALA A 116 -8.01 5.96 -5.24
C ALA A 116 -7.83 7.24 -4.42
N ARG A 117 -7.21 7.11 -3.24
CA ARG A 117 -6.64 8.20 -2.47
C ARG A 117 -5.22 7.84 -2.11
N LEU A 118 -4.27 8.67 -2.54
CA LEU A 118 -2.84 8.43 -2.40
C LEU A 118 -2.26 9.30 -1.29
N TRP A 119 -1.30 8.76 -0.54
CA TRP A 119 -0.42 9.56 0.31
C TRP A 119 0.89 9.79 -0.43
N LEU A 120 1.18 11.06 -0.71
CA LEU A 120 2.39 11.51 -1.36
C LEU A 120 3.40 11.96 -0.29
N VAL A 121 4.68 11.86 -0.59
CA VAL A 121 5.77 12.30 0.29
C VAL A 121 6.74 13.19 -0.48
N PRO A 122 7.53 14.04 0.21
CA PRO A 122 8.64 14.75 -0.41
C PRO A 122 9.58 13.77 -1.12
N ASN A 123 10.15 14.19 -2.23
CA ASN A 123 10.99 13.33 -3.06
C ASN A 123 12.29 12.98 -2.31
N PRO A 124 12.58 11.68 -2.13
CA PRO A 124 13.83 11.26 -1.54
C PRO A 124 14.99 11.41 -2.55
N PRO A 125 16.26 11.46 -2.09
CA PRO A 125 17.42 11.65 -2.98
C PRO A 125 17.51 10.66 -4.15
N GLN A 126 17.06 9.42 -3.94
CA GLN A 126 17.09 8.37 -4.96
C GLN A 126 15.93 8.49 -5.99
N HIS A 127 14.92 9.33 -5.72
CA HIS A 127 13.78 9.56 -6.61
C HIS A 127 13.43 11.06 -6.72
N PRO A 128 14.37 11.91 -7.19
CA PRO A 128 14.23 13.37 -7.14
C PRO A 128 13.14 13.92 -8.04
N ARG A 129 12.69 13.18 -9.06
CA ARG A 129 11.65 13.62 -10.01
C ARG A 129 10.23 13.41 -9.48
N GLY A 130 10.03 12.54 -8.51
CA GLY A 130 8.70 12.18 -8.01
C GLY A 130 7.81 11.48 -9.06
N ASP A 131 6.59 11.17 -8.68
CA ASP A 131 5.64 10.40 -9.48
C ASP A 131 4.46 11.22 -9.99
N PHE A 132 3.83 11.99 -9.09
CA PHE A 132 2.54 12.65 -9.32
C PHE A 132 2.52 14.08 -8.79
N GLY A 133 1.76 14.95 -9.47
CA GLY A 133 1.44 16.27 -8.94
C GLY A 133 0.32 16.22 -7.90
N LEU A 134 0.14 17.35 -7.20
CA LEU A 134 -0.93 17.55 -6.24
C LEU A 134 -1.60 18.90 -6.51
N SER A 135 -2.90 18.89 -6.78
CA SER A 135 -3.68 20.12 -6.95
C SER A 135 -4.06 20.74 -5.60
N GLU A 136 -4.40 22.03 -5.60
CA GLU A 136 -4.93 22.73 -4.42
C GLU A 136 -6.24 22.09 -3.92
N SER A 137 -7.02 21.47 -4.80
CA SER A 137 -8.26 20.78 -4.45
C SER A 137 -8.05 19.35 -3.90
N GLY A 138 -6.81 18.89 -3.74
CA GLY A 138 -6.50 17.56 -3.22
C GLY A 138 -6.65 16.44 -4.24
N LEU A 139 -6.51 16.72 -5.55
CA LEU A 139 -6.45 15.71 -6.60
C LEU A 139 -5.00 15.38 -6.95
N ALA A 140 -4.72 14.11 -7.16
CA ALA A 140 -3.47 13.68 -7.78
C ALA A 140 -3.48 14.01 -9.27
N LEU A 141 -2.37 14.51 -9.78
CA LEU A 141 -2.21 14.94 -11.17
C LEU A 141 -1.23 14.04 -11.93
N ASN A 142 -1.66 13.59 -13.10
CA ASN A 142 -0.81 12.88 -14.06
C ASN A 142 -0.05 13.89 -14.93
N LEU A 143 0.97 14.52 -14.36
CA LEU A 143 1.74 15.56 -15.06
C LEU A 143 2.58 14.95 -16.20
N GLN A 144 2.65 15.65 -17.33
CA GLN A 144 3.56 15.32 -18.42
C GLN A 144 4.99 15.70 -18.05
N GLU A 145 6.00 15.09 -18.68
CA GLU A 145 7.42 15.31 -18.32
C GLU A 145 7.84 16.79 -18.38
N ALA A 146 7.30 17.54 -19.33
CA ALA A 146 7.58 18.97 -19.52
C ALA A 146 6.78 19.89 -18.59
N ASP A 147 5.86 19.36 -17.76
CA ASP A 147 5.05 20.16 -16.87
C ASP A 147 5.91 20.72 -15.72
N PRO A 148 5.91 22.05 -15.49
CA PRO A 148 6.73 22.69 -14.49
C PRO A 148 6.21 22.52 -13.05
N GLN A 149 5.00 21.98 -12.87
CA GLN A 149 4.42 21.77 -11.56
C GLN A 149 5.23 20.77 -10.73
N PRO A 150 5.31 20.95 -9.40
CA PRO A 150 6.04 20.05 -8.53
C PRO A 150 5.38 18.65 -8.52
N ARG A 151 6.23 17.64 -8.54
CA ARG A 151 5.84 16.25 -8.30
C ARG A 151 6.31 15.80 -6.93
N TYR A 152 5.59 14.86 -6.40
CA TYR A 152 5.86 14.20 -5.14
C TYR A 152 5.98 12.69 -5.37
N THR A 153 6.72 12.02 -4.52
CA THR A 153 6.85 10.57 -4.55
C THR A 153 5.58 9.92 -3.98
N TYR A 154 5.05 8.91 -4.66
CA TYR A 154 3.99 8.08 -4.12
C TYR A 154 4.54 7.18 -3.00
N SER A 155 4.03 7.36 -1.80
CA SER A 155 4.49 6.62 -0.61
C SER A 155 4.23 5.12 -0.66
N THR A 156 3.49 4.64 -1.67
CA THR A 156 2.94 3.28 -1.77
C THR A 156 1.90 2.93 -0.70
N VAL A 157 1.39 3.93 0.02
CA VAL A 157 0.22 3.80 0.89
C VAL A 157 -0.98 4.48 0.21
N ALA A 158 -2.10 3.77 0.12
CA ALA A 158 -3.31 4.27 -0.53
C ALA A 158 -4.58 3.66 0.07
N LEU A 159 -5.70 4.36 -0.11
CA LEU A 159 -7.03 3.76 -0.15
C LEU A 159 -7.41 3.51 -1.61
N LEU A 160 -7.91 2.34 -1.91
CA LEU A 160 -8.34 1.93 -3.24
C LEU A 160 -9.79 1.43 -3.20
N HIS A 161 -10.55 1.77 -4.23
CA HIS A 161 -11.85 1.19 -4.49
C HIS A 161 -11.71 0.01 -5.47
N ARG A 162 -12.43 -1.09 -5.24
CA ARG A 162 -12.36 -2.28 -6.10
C ARG A 162 -12.68 -2.00 -7.56
N ASP A 163 -13.51 -0.99 -7.85
CA ASP A 163 -13.88 -0.60 -9.21
C ASP A 163 -12.70 -0.09 -10.04
N LEU A 164 -11.59 0.33 -9.40
CA LEU A 164 -10.34 0.63 -10.12
C LEU A 164 -9.80 -0.61 -10.86
N PHE A 165 -10.17 -1.81 -10.40
CA PHE A 165 -9.76 -3.10 -10.95
C PHE A 165 -10.87 -3.76 -11.77
N ALA A 166 -11.78 -2.98 -12.31
CA ALA A 166 -12.86 -3.42 -13.20
C ALA A 166 -12.88 -2.53 -14.47
N PRO A 167 -13.51 -2.98 -15.57
CA PRO A 167 -13.71 -2.14 -16.75
C PRO A 167 -14.41 -0.81 -16.40
N PRO A 168 -14.05 0.33 -17.03
CA PRO A 168 -13.07 0.46 -18.11
C PRO A 168 -11.60 0.65 -17.64
N TRP A 169 -11.32 0.57 -16.34
CA TRP A 169 -10.00 0.88 -15.78
C TRP A 169 -9.03 -0.29 -15.90
N CYS A 170 -9.53 -1.51 -15.70
CA CYS A 170 -8.73 -2.72 -15.66
C CYS A 170 -9.51 -3.89 -16.29
N ASP A 171 -8.84 -4.66 -17.16
CA ASP A 171 -9.42 -5.81 -17.85
C ASP A 171 -9.01 -7.15 -17.20
N ILE A 172 -8.27 -7.11 -16.09
CA ILE A 172 -7.86 -8.31 -15.35
C ILE A 172 -9.05 -8.82 -14.53
N ALA A 173 -9.49 -10.03 -14.81
CA ALA A 173 -10.56 -10.66 -14.06
C ALA A 173 -10.22 -10.78 -12.56
N PRO A 174 -11.18 -10.57 -11.63
CA PRO A 174 -10.96 -10.79 -10.21
C PRO A 174 -10.41 -12.19 -9.91
N GLY A 175 -9.41 -12.27 -9.04
CA GLY A 175 -8.65 -13.51 -8.78
C GLY A 175 -7.49 -13.74 -9.74
N ASN A 176 -7.41 -12.98 -10.84
CA ASN A 176 -6.33 -13.03 -11.83
C ASN A 176 -5.92 -14.47 -12.19
N PRO A 177 -6.83 -15.31 -12.70
CA PRO A 177 -6.56 -16.74 -12.89
C PRO A 177 -5.50 -17.03 -13.95
N GLN A 178 -5.23 -16.08 -14.86
CA GLN A 178 -4.19 -16.20 -15.88
C GLN A 178 -2.81 -15.73 -15.39
N GLY A 179 -2.69 -15.16 -14.18
CA GLY A 179 -1.43 -14.62 -13.67
C GLY A 179 -0.91 -13.42 -14.47
N VAL A 180 -1.81 -12.57 -14.95
CA VAL A 180 -1.45 -11.36 -15.70
C VAL A 180 -0.61 -10.44 -14.81
N ARG A 181 0.58 -10.05 -15.30
CA ARG A 181 1.44 -9.07 -14.65
C ARG A 181 1.03 -7.67 -15.05
N ALA A 182 0.74 -6.81 -14.08
CA ALA A 182 0.34 -5.44 -14.34
C ALA A 182 0.79 -4.48 -13.24
N ALA A 183 1.40 -3.37 -13.64
CA ALA A 183 1.76 -2.27 -12.75
C ALA A 183 0.52 -1.45 -12.37
N LEU A 184 0.52 -0.87 -11.16
CA LEU A 184 -0.58 -0.04 -10.68
C LEU A 184 -0.56 1.37 -11.29
N ALA A 185 0.61 1.93 -11.58
CA ALA A 185 0.76 3.31 -12.03
C ALA A 185 -0.07 3.64 -13.30
N PRO A 186 -0.13 2.80 -14.35
CA PRO A 186 -0.98 3.07 -15.52
C PRO A 186 -2.48 3.19 -15.18
N LEU A 187 -2.99 2.37 -14.25
CA LEU A 187 -4.36 2.45 -13.79
C LEU A 187 -4.63 3.77 -13.06
N LEU A 188 -3.73 4.13 -12.14
CA LEU A 188 -3.80 5.39 -11.41
C LEU A 188 -3.78 6.59 -12.35
N ARG A 189 -2.85 6.62 -13.32
CA ARG A 189 -2.74 7.72 -14.29
C ARG A 189 -4.02 7.89 -15.10
N ARG A 190 -4.60 6.78 -15.62
CA ARG A 190 -5.89 6.82 -16.32
C ARG A 190 -7.02 7.37 -15.42
N ALA A 191 -7.05 6.97 -14.16
CA ALA A 191 -8.04 7.47 -13.21
C ALA A 191 -7.78 8.95 -12.83
N MET A 192 -6.51 9.40 -12.74
CA MET A 192 -6.15 10.81 -12.52
C MET A 192 -6.63 11.69 -13.68
N ASP A 193 -6.44 11.26 -14.92
CA ASP A 193 -6.88 11.98 -16.13
C ASP A 193 -8.40 12.18 -16.16
N ASN A 194 -9.14 11.40 -15.37
CA ASN A 194 -10.60 11.51 -15.18
C ASN A 194 -11.00 12.13 -13.82
N GLY A 195 -10.05 12.72 -13.07
CA GLY A 195 -10.32 13.36 -11.78
C GLY A 195 -10.79 12.40 -10.68
N ARG A 196 -10.46 11.09 -10.79
CA ARG A 196 -10.94 10.05 -9.89
C ARG A 196 -9.89 9.61 -8.84
N VAL A 197 -8.79 10.36 -8.69
CA VAL A 197 -7.74 10.07 -7.71
C VAL A 197 -7.52 11.28 -6.81
N GLN A 198 -7.79 11.11 -5.53
CA GLN A 198 -7.43 12.08 -4.50
C GLN A 198 -6.00 11.87 -4.03
N ALA A 199 -5.36 12.91 -3.51
CA ALA A 199 -4.07 12.78 -2.84
C ALA A 199 -3.93 13.80 -1.71
N GLU A 200 -3.06 13.47 -0.77
CA GLU A 200 -2.60 14.40 0.27
C GLU A 200 -1.10 14.22 0.52
N LEU A 201 -0.44 15.29 0.97
CA LEU A 201 0.97 15.26 1.32
C LEU A 201 1.15 14.75 2.75
N HIS A 202 1.88 13.65 2.91
CA HIS A 202 2.30 13.15 4.20
C HIS A 202 3.70 13.69 4.52
N THR A 203 3.82 14.42 5.61
CA THR A 203 5.08 15.04 6.07
C THR A 203 5.74 14.28 7.21
N GLY A 204 5.14 13.16 7.65
CA GLY A 204 5.72 12.28 8.65
C GLY A 204 6.88 11.43 8.10
N ARG A 205 7.49 10.65 8.98
CA ARG A 205 8.60 9.79 8.59
C ARG A 205 8.17 8.74 7.56
N TRP A 206 8.89 8.70 6.46
CA TRP A 206 8.75 7.72 5.39
C TRP A 206 10.12 7.34 4.84
N VAL A 207 10.40 6.05 4.69
CA VAL A 207 11.65 5.54 4.12
C VAL A 207 11.33 4.31 3.25
N ASP A 208 11.75 4.35 1.99
CA ASP A 208 11.82 3.18 1.12
C ASP A 208 13.04 2.34 1.50
N VAL A 209 12.81 1.12 1.95
CA VAL A 209 13.82 0.17 2.47
C VAL A 209 14.19 -0.90 1.42
N GLY A 210 13.98 -0.60 0.14
CA GLY A 210 14.18 -1.54 -0.98
C GLY A 210 15.63 -1.97 -1.24
N THR A 211 16.63 -1.49 -0.46
CA THR A 211 18.02 -1.95 -0.59
C THR A 211 18.65 -2.28 0.77
N PRO A 212 19.64 -3.23 0.80
CA PRO A 212 20.37 -3.53 2.03
C PRO A 212 21.03 -2.30 2.68
N GLN A 213 21.54 -1.36 1.85
CA GLN A 213 22.17 -0.13 2.34
C GLN A 213 21.15 0.77 3.05
N ARG A 214 20.02 1.08 2.41
CA ARG A 214 18.95 1.89 3.02
C ARG A 214 18.42 1.29 4.31
N ARG A 215 18.35 -0.04 4.39
CA ARG A 215 18.01 -0.74 5.64
C ARG A 215 19.08 -0.56 6.72
N ALA A 216 20.35 -0.61 6.36
CA ALA A 216 21.46 -0.40 7.31
C ALA A 216 21.45 1.04 7.84
N ASP A 217 21.31 2.02 6.95
CA ASP A 217 21.24 3.43 7.29
C ASP A 217 20.08 3.72 8.25
N LEU A 218 18.89 3.19 7.94
CA LEU A 218 17.71 3.32 8.79
C LEU A 218 17.90 2.72 10.18
N ASN A 219 18.59 1.57 10.29
CA ASN A 219 18.87 0.94 11.57
C ASN A 219 19.97 1.66 12.39
N ALA A 220 20.83 2.45 11.73
CA ALA A 220 21.86 3.26 12.42
C ALA A 220 21.26 4.52 13.08
N GLU A 221 20.09 4.95 12.65
CA GLU A 221 19.40 6.11 13.22
C GLU A 221 18.76 5.77 14.56
N THR A 222 18.85 6.71 15.53
CA THR A 222 18.10 6.59 16.78
C THR A 222 16.61 6.72 16.50
N PHE A 223 15.84 5.72 16.84
CA PHE A 223 14.37 5.69 16.66
C PHE A 223 13.68 5.50 18.00
N SER A 224 12.80 6.43 18.34
CA SER A 224 11.82 6.28 19.43
C SER A 224 10.44 6.12 18.78
N PRO A 225 9.74 5.00 19.00
CA PRO A 225 8.42 4.72 18.43
C PRO A 225 7.31 5.59 19.00
#